data_503fb426622561d4dd3a989e7f086996
#
_entry.id   503fb426622561d4dd3a989e7f086996
#
_cell.length_a   1.000
_cell.length_b   1.000
_cell.length_c   1.000
_cell.angle_alpha   90.00
_cell.angle_beta   90.00
_cell.angle_gamma   90.00
#
_symmetry.space_group_name_H-M   'P 1'
#
loop_
_entity.id
_entity.type
_entity.pdbx_description
1 polymer ?
#
loop_
_entity_poly.entity_id
_entity_poly.type
_entity_poly.pdbx_seq_one_letter_code
_entity_poly.pdbx_strand_id
1 'polypeptide(L)'
;MMLRELNDTQIEDLLKNQLIGRIGCHSDGITYVVPVNYIYDGLNIYCHSGKGMKINLMRKNPEVCFEVDEIKEITNWQSVIAWGQFEEITAIDEKQQVMQKLINRIMPHIVDDSVPPSHGFVDEEGDTVELIIYKIVITRKTGRFEKR
;
A
#
# COMPACT_ATOMS: atom_id res chain seq x y z
N MET A 1 24.29 -12.16 -14.37
CA MET A 1 23.26 -11.53 -13.51
C MET A 1 23.02 -12.41 -12.31
N MET A 2 23.11 -11.85 -11.12
CA MET A 2 22.92 -12.62 -9.90
C MET A 2 21.67 -12.13 -9.18
N LEU A 3 20.53 -12.74 -9.49
CA LEU A 3 19.31 -12.56 -8.72
C LEU A 3 19.38 -13.44 -7.48
N ARG A 4 19.21 -12.83 -6.32
CA ARG A 4 19.25 -13.51 -5.04
C ARG A 4 17.95 -13.27 -4.27
N GLU A 5 17.66 -14.16 -3.34
CA GLU A 5 16.48 -14.03 -2.49
C GLU A 5 16.82 -13.24 -1.22
N LEU A 6 15.92 -12.34 -0.84
CA LEU A 6 15.99 -11.69 0.46
C LEU A 6 15.60 -12.68 1.56
N ASN A 7 16.25 -12.60 2.71
CA ASN A 7 15.82 -13.34 3.89
C ASN A 7 14.64 -12.65 4.58
N ASP A 8 14.06 -13.30 5.59
CA ASP A 8 12.87 -12.80 6.27
C ASP A 8 13.10 -11.43 6.90
N THR A 9 14.25 -11.20 7.53
CA THR A 9 14.57 -9.90 8.14
C THR A 9 14.64 -8.79 7.09
N GLN A 10 15.27 -9.08 5.96
CA GLN A 10 15.38 -8.12 4.86
C GLN A 10 14.01 -7.80 4.25
N ILE A 11 13.14 -8.78 4.12
CA ILE A 11 11.77 -8.60 3.65
C ILE A 11 11.00 -7.67 4.59
N GLU A 12 11.06 -7.94 5.90
CA GLU A 12 10.39 -7.11 6.91
C GLU A 12 10.93 -5.68 6.92
N ASP A 13 12.23 -5.51 6.81
CA ASP A 13 12.85 -4.19 6.79
C ASP A 13 12.41 -3.37 5.59
N LEU A 14 12.35 -3.97 4.40
CA LEU A 14 11.91 -3.27 3.20
C LEU A 14 10.44 -2.86 3.31
N LEU A 15 9.57 -3.74 3.78
CA LEU A 15 8.16 -3.43 3.99
C LEU A 15 7.98 -2.27 4.96
N LYS A 16 8.77 -2.20 6.02
CA LYS A 16 8.67 -1.15 7.05
C LYS A 16 9.25 0.18 6.61
N ASN A 17 10.28 0.17 5.76
CA ASN A 17 11.07 1.36 5.46
C ASN A 17 10.54 2.18 4.28
N GLN A 18 9.71 1.61 3.42
CA GLN A 18 9.18 2.31 2.27
C GLN A 18 7.85 2.99 2.59
N LEU A 19 7.49 4.00 1.82
CA LEU A 19 6.26 4.78 1.98
C LEU A 19 5.24 4.50 0.90
N ILE A 20 5.71 4.09 -0.26
CA ILE A 20 4.89 3.85 -1.45
C ILE A 20 5.12 2.41 -1.89
N GLY A 21 4.04 1.69 -2.06
CA GLY A 21 4.01 0.39 -2.70
C GLY A 21 3.03 0.39 -3.85
N ARG A 22 2.81 -0.76 -4.44
CA ARG A 22 1.87 -0.93 -5.55
C ARG A 22 0.95 -2.10 -5.24
N ILE A 23 -0.35 -1.87 -5.41
CA ILE A 23 -1.35 -2.94 -5.30
C ILE A 23 -1.65 -3.45 -6.70
N GLY A 24 -1.61 -4.77 -6.83
CA GLY A 24 -2.10 -5.48 -8.00
C GLY A 24 -3.40 -6.20 -7.66
N CYS A 25 -4.43 -5.97 -8.46
CA CYS A 25 -5.73 -6.62 -8.27
C CYS A 25 -6.30 -7.04 -9.63
N HIS A 26 -7.23 -7.96 -9.60
CA HIS A 26 -7.81 -8.53 -10.83
C HIS A 26 -9.25 -8.95 -10.57
N SER A 27 -10.15 -8.48 -11.43
CA SER A 27 -11.54 -8.94 -11.46
C SER A 27 -12.16 -8.60 -12.81
N ASP A 28 -13.12 -9.38 -13.23
CA ASP A 28 -13.88 -9.14 -14.48
C ASP A 28 -12.99 -9.01 -15.72
N GLY A 29 -11.88 -9.78 -15.78
CA GLY A 29 -10.95 -9.73 -16.89
C GLY A 29 -10.00 -8.53 -16.88
N ILE A 30 -10.03 -7.71 -15.84
CA ILE A 30 -9.17 -6.52 -15.72
C ILE A 30 -8.08 -6.78 -14.68
N THR A 31 -6.84 -6.61 -15.07
CA THR A 31 -5.68 -6.59 -14.18
C THR A 31 -5.27 -5.13 -13.98
N TYR A 32 -5.14 -4.70 -12.73
CA TYR A 32 -4.93 -3.30 -12.40
C TYR A 32 -3.82 -3.17 -11.36
N VAL A 33 -2.86 -2.28 -11.63
CA VAL A 33 -1.73 -2.01 -10.72
C VAL A 33 -1.66 -0.51 -10.48
N VAL A 34 -1.58 -0.10 -9.23
CA VAL A 34 -1.58 1.32 -8.87
C VAL A 34 -0.70 1.56 -7.64
N PRO A 35 0.06 2.70 -7.61
CA PRO A 35 0.81 3.05 -6.42
C PRO A 35 -0.12 3.50 -5.28
N VAL A 36 0.28 3.18 -4.06
CA VAL A 36 -0.45 3.55 -2.84
C VAL A 36 0.54 3.91 -1.74
N ASN A 37 0.13 4.83 -0.88
CA ASN A 37 0.80 5.04 0.40
C ASN A 37 0.29 4.01 1.39
N TYR A 38 1.15 3.54 2.28
CA TYR A 38 0.79 2.47 3.18
C TYR A 38 1.54 2.53 4.50
N ILE A 39 1.04 1.78 5.46
CA ILE A 39 1.81 1.41 6.66
C ILE A 39 1.77 -0.11 6.81
N TYR A 40 2.81 -0.66 7.40
CA TYR A 40 2.96 -2.08 7.65
C TYR A 40 3.22 -2.31 9.14
N ASP A 41 2.43 -3.18 9.77
CA ASP A 41 2.52 -3.43 11.22
C ASP A 41 3.20 -4.77 11.56
N GLY A 42 3.74 -5.48 10.57
CA GLY A 42 4.33 -6.80 10.73
C GLY A 42 3.39 -7.94 10.36
N LEU A 43 2.09 -7.66 10.21
CA LEU A 43 1.06 -8.64 9.83
C LEU A 43 0.24 -8.18 8.64
N ASN A 44 -0.14 -6.91 8.62
CA ASN A 44 -1.05 -6.35 7.64
C ASN A 44 -0.48 -5.09 7.02
N ILE A 45 -0.92 -4.82 5.79
CA ILE A 45 -0.68 -3.56 5.11
C ILE A 45 -1.97 -2.75 5.17
N TYR A 46 -1.88 -1.50 5.62
CA TYR A 46 -3.03 -0.60 5.75
C TYR A 46 -2.93 0.54 4.78
N CYS A 47 -4.06 0.86 4.14
CA CYS A 47 -4.17 1.90 3.13
C CYS A 47 -5.47 2.65 3.26
N HIS A 48 -5.55 3.79 2.57
CA HIS A 48 -6.79 4.52 2.39
C HIS A 48 -7.00 4.86 0.92
N SER A 49 -8.26 5.08 0.55
CA SER A 49 -8.62 5.43 -0.82
C SER A 49 -10.00 6.08 -0.86
N GLY A 50 -10.25 6.87 -1.89
CA GLY A 50 -11.62 7.16 -2.31
C GLY A 50 -12.19 5.99 -3.10
N LYS A 51 -13.45 6.07 -3.47
CA LYS A 51 -14.05 5.10 -4.40
C LYS A 51 -13.38 5.20 -5.76
N GLY A 52 -13.15 4.06 -6.39
CA GLY A 52 -12.53 4.00 -7.70
C GLY A 52 -12.39 2.58 -8.18
N MET A 53 -11.70 2.41 -9.32
CA MET A 53 -11.54 1.10 -9.94
C MET A 53 -10.88 0.09 -9.02
N LYS A 54 -9.82 0.48 -8.32
CA LYS A 54 -9.09 -0.35 -7.37
C LYS A 54 -10.04 -0.97 -6.33
N ILE A 55 -10.85 -0.14 -5.69
CA ILE A 55 -11.78 -0.58 -4.65
C ILE A 55 -12.86 -1.48 -5.24
N ASN A 56 -13.41 -1.11 -6.39
CA ASN A 56 -14.43 -1.92 -7.06
C ASN A 56 -13.92 -3.32 -7.40
N LEU A 57 -12.69 -3.40 -7.92
CA LEU A 57 -12.08 -4.69 -8.27
C LEU A 57 -11.80 -5.53 -7.03
N MET A 58 -11.28 -4.94 -5.97
CA MET A 58 -10.94 -5.65 -4.73
C MET A 58 -12.17 -6.10 -3.96
N ARG A 59 -13.28 -5.36 -4.04
CA ARG A 59 -14.55 -5.78 -3.45
C ARG A 59 -15.11 -7.02 -4.13
N LYS A 60 -14.91 -7.14 -5.45
CA LYS A 60 -15.35 -8.32 -6.21
C LYS A 60 -14.40 -9.49 -6.06
N ASN A 61 -13.11 -9.23 -6.01
CA ASN A 61 -12.09 -10.26 -5.83
C ASN A 61 -11.06 -9.77 -4.81
N PRO A 62 -11.15 -10.24 -3.57
CA PRO A 62 -10.25 -9.78 -2.51
C PRO A 62 -8.83 -10.33 -2.59
N GLU A 63 -8.55 -11.28 -3.48
CA GLU A 63 -7.19 -11.78 -3.68
C GLU A 63 -6.35 -10.73 -4.39
N VAL A 64 -5.31 -10.24 -3.72
CA VAL A 64 -4.46 -9.16 -4.21
C VAL A 64 -3.00 -9.45 -3.96
N CYS A 65 -2.14 -8.72 -4.66
CA CYS A 65 -0.73 -8.67 -4.31
C CYS A 65 -0.32 -7.21 -4.05
N PHE A 66 0.75 -7.08 -3.31
CA PHE A 66 1.37 -5.81 -2.97
C PHE A 66 2.85 -5.90 -3.27
N GLU A 67 3.40 -4.90 -3.94
CA GLU A 67 4.83 -4.87 -4.25
C GLU A 67 5.44 -3.61 -3.65
N VAL A 68 6.63 -3.73 -3.12
CA VAL A 68 7.43 -2.60 -2.66
C VAL A 68 8.87 -2.82 -3.08
N ASP A 69 9.55 -1.75 -3.46
CA ASP A 69 10.93 -1.85 -3.90
C ASP A 69 11.77 -0.65 -3.46
N GLU A 70 13.07 -0.85 -3.52
CA GLU A 70 14.07 0.20 -3.42
C GLU A 70 15.04 0.01 -4.57
N ILE A 71 15.00 0.93 -5.53
CA ILE A 71 15.85 0.88 -6.73
C ILE A 71 16.85 2.01 -6.64
N LYS A 72 18.13 1.68 -6.40
CA LYS A 72 19.21 2.65 -6.35
C LYS A 72 19.81 2.85 -7.74
N GLU A 73 19.95 1.77 -8.49
CA GLU A 73 20.41 1.76 -9.88
C GLU A 73 19.99 0.46 -10.54
N ILE A 74 20.20 0.34 -11.84
CA ILE A 74 19.79 -0.83 -12.63
C ILE A 74 20.30 -2.15 -12.06
N THR A 75 21.51 -2.13 -11.48
CA THR A 75 22.16 -3.33 -10.94
C THR A 75 22.22 -3.35 -9.42
N ASN A 76 21.47 -2.47 -8.76
CA ASN A 76 21.40 -2.41 -7.30
C ASN A 76 19.98 -2.07 -6.85
N TRP A 77 19.20 -3.10 -6.59
CA TRP A 77 17.79 -2.96 -6.21
C TRP A 77 17.33 -4.13 -5.35
N GLN A 78 16.24 -3.92 -4.65
CA GLN A 78 15.55 -4.98 -3.92
C GLN A 78 14.04 -4.79 -4.06
N SER A 79 13.31 -5.88 -4.03
CA SER A 79 11.85 -5.89 -4.19
C SER A 79 11.21 -6.97 -3.35
N VAL A 80 10.05 -6.67 -2.79
CA VAL A 80 9.24 -7.62 -2.03
C VAL A 80 7.86 -7.67 -2.66
N ILE A 81 7.34 -8.88 -2.81
CA ILE A 81 5.93 -9.11 -3.19
C ILE A 81 5.24 -9.80 -2.02
N ALA A 82 4.09 -9.27 -1.62
CA ALA A 82 3.23 -9.85 -0.61
C ALA A 82 1.88 -10.19 -1.24
N TRP A 83 1.39 -11.40 -1.02
CA TRP A 83 0.06 -11.83 -1.44
C TRP A 83 -0.84 -11.83 -0.24
N GLY A 84 -2.10 -11.48 -0.43
CA GLY A 84 -3.04 -11.46 0.68
C GLY A 84 -4.46 -11.19 0.25
N GLN A 85 -5.28 -10.88 1.26
CA GLN A 85 -6.71 -10.65 1.11
C GLN A 85 -7.04 -9.22 1.48
N PHE A 86 -7.78 -8.55 0.61
CA PHE A 86 -8.35 -7.24 0.89
C PHE A 86 -9.48 -7.36 1.90
N GLU A 87 -9.46 -6.50 2.92
CA GLU A 87 -10.55 -6.36 3.88
C GLU A 87 -10.80 -4.88 4.17
N GLU A 88 -12.04 -4.43 4.02
CA GLU A 88 -12.41 -3.08 4.46
C GLU A 88 -12.48 -3.01 5.97
N ILE A 89 -12.01 -1.89 6.51
CA ILE A 89 -12.13 -1.59 7.92
C ILE A 89 -13.36 -0.70 8.07
N THR A 90 -14.36 -1.21 8.80
CA THR A 90 -15.66 -0.55 8.93
C THR A 90 -15.91 0.01 10.32
N ALA A 91 -15.26 -0.54 11.36
CA ALA A 91 -15.40 -0.05 12.72
C ALA A 91 -14.79 1.36 12.84
N ILE A 92 -15.56 2.32 13.35
CA ILE A 92 -15.16 3.73 13.42
C ILE A 92 -13.87 3.91 14.20
N ASP A 93 -13.72 3.25 15.34
CA ASP A 93 -12.52 3.36 16.18
C ASP A 93 -11.27 2.87 15.44
N GLU A 94 -11.36 1.73 14.76
CA GLU A 94 -10.25 1.18 13.99
C GLU A 94 -9.91 2.06 12.80
N LYS A 95 -10.91 2.59 12.09
CA LYS A 95 -10.70 3.53 11.00
C LYS A 95 -9.92 4.75 11.45
N GLN A 96 -10.28 5.32 12.59
CA GLN A 96 -9.60 6.50 13.14
C GLN A 96 -8.17 6.20 13.51
N GLN A 97 -7.91 5.05 14.13
CA GLN A 97 -6.57 4.62 14.53
C GLN A 97 -5.68 4.43 13.30
N VAL A 98 -6.17 3.72 12.30
CA VAL A 98 -5.41 3.49 11.06
C VAL A 98 -5.14 4.79 10.34
N MET A 99 -6.14 5.66 10.22
CA MET A 99 -5.98 6.95 9.55
C MET A 99 -4.95 7.83 10.26
N GLN A 100 -4.97 7.86 11.60
CA GLN A 100 -3.98 8.61 12.37
C GLN A 100 -2.56 8.08 12.12
N LYS A 101 -2.38 6.78 12.07
CA LYS A 101 -1.08 6.17 11.79
C LYS A 101 -0.60 6.50 10.37
N LEU A 102 -1.51 6.47 9.39
CA LEU A 102 -1.18 6.85 8.02
C LEU A 102 -0.76 8.33 7.94
N ILE A 103 -1.51 9.21 8.58
CA ILE A 103 -1.18 10.64 8.62
C ILE A 103 0.19 10.85 9.26
N ASN A 104 0.45 10.24 10.41
CA ASN A 104 1.71 10.40 11.12
C ASN A 104 2.91 9.90 10.31
N ARG A 105 2.70 8.85 9.51
CA ARG A 105 3.75 8.27 8.68
C ARG A 105 4.02 9.10 7.44
N ILE A 106 2.99 9.65 6.80
CA ILE A 106 3.09 10.26 5.47
C ILE A 106 3.33 11.77 5.53
N MET A 107 2.68 12.48 6.45
CA MET A 107 2.76 13.95 6.52
C MET A 107 4.18 14.51 6.58
N PRO A 108 5.14 13.93 7.33
CA PRO A 108 6.51 14.44 7.36
C PRO A 108 7.20 14.47 5.99
N HIS A 109 6.68 13.72 5.01
CA HIS A 109 7.24 13.59 3.66
C HIS A 109 6.50 14.43 2.61
N ILE A 110 5.44 15.14 3.02
CA ILE A 110 4.69 16.02 2.12
C ILE A 110 5.37 17.39 2.11
N VAL A 111 5.70 17.88 0.91
CA VAL A 111 6.44 19.14 0.73
C VAL A 111 5.50 20.34 0.72
N ASP A 112 4.24 20.15 0.34
CA ASP A 112 3.25 21.22 0.23
C ASP A 112 2.40 21.29 1.49
N ASP A 113 2.73 22.25 2.37
CA ASP A 113 2.02 22.48 3.63
C ASP A 113 0.63 23.12 3.44
N SER A 114 0.30 23.58 2.23
CA SER A 114 -0.99 24.21 1.96
C SER A 114 -2.15 23.22 1.91
N VAL A 115 -1.87 21.92 1.84
CA VAL A 115 -2.86 20.86 1.75
C VAL A 115 -3.04 20.22 3.13
N PRO A 116 -4.17 20.43 3.82
CA PRO A 116 -4.39 19.80 5.13
C PRO A 116 -4.59 18.29 4.98
N PRO A 117 -4.31 17.50 6.04
CA PRO A 117 -4.45 16.04 6.01
C PRO A 117 -5.85 15.56 5.61
N SER A 118 -6.87 16.35 5.90
CA SER A 118 -8.26 16.02 5.54
C SER A 118 -8.57 16.27 4.06
N HIS A 119 -7.64 16.81 3.29
CA HIS A 119 -7.89 17.20 1.90
C HIS A 119 -8.28 16.00 1.01
N GLY A 120 -7.82 14.80 1.32
CA GLY A 120 -8.17 13.59 0.59
C GLY A 120 -9.64 13.16 0.74
N PHE A 121 -10.42 13.84 1.58
CA PHE A 121 -11.84 13.56 1.79
C PHE A 121 -12.78 14.41 0.92
N VAL A 122 -12.22 15.29 0.10
CA VAL A 122 -12.98 16.22 -0.72
C VAL A 122 -12.49 16.06 -2.16
N ASP A 123 -13.43 15.95 -3.10
CA ASP A 123 -13.07 15.86 -4.51
C ASP A 123 -12.70 17.24 -5.08
N GLU A 124 -12.35 17.28 -6.38
CA GLU A 124 -11.97 18.52 -7.07
C GLU A 124 -13.09 19.56 -7.11
N GLU A 125 -14.33 19.13 -6.98
CA GLU A 125 -15.51 19.97 -6.99
C GLU A 125 -15.90 20.48 -5.61
N GLY A 126 -15.18 20.05 -4.57
CA GLY A 126 -15.44 20.42 -3.19
C GLY A 126 -16.47 19.54 -2.49
N ASP A 127 -16.93 18.46 -3.12
CA ASP A 127 -17.88 17.53 -2.54
C ASP A 127 -17.19 16.51 -1.64
N THR A 128 -17.84 16.10 -0.57
CA THR A 128 -17.32 15.09 0.35
C THR A 128 -17.24 13.75 -0.36
N VAL A 129 -16.03 13.17 -0.40
CA VAL A 129 -15.78 11.84 -0.96
C VAL A 129 -15.78 10.83 0.17
N GLU A 130 -16.42 9.68 -0.04
CA GLU A 130 -16.36 8.59 0.91
C GLU A 130 -14.94 8.07 1.04
N LEU A 131 -14.41 8.09 2.26
CA LEU A 131 -13.10 7.54 2.55
C LEU A 131 -13.21 6.07 2.89
N ILE A 132 -12.47 5.26 2.16
CA ILE A 132 -12.37 3.82 2.38
C ILE A 132 -11.02 3.53 2.99
N ILE A 133 -11.04 2.91 4.16
CA ILE A 133 -9.84 2.44 4.84
C ILE A 133 -9.87 0.93 4.79
N TYR A 134 -8.77 0.34 4.38
CA TYR A 134 -8.69 -1.10 4.18
C TYR A 134 -7.33 -1.63 4.59
N LYS A 135 -7.28 -2.93 4.76
CA LYS A 135 -6.03 -3.65 4.98
C LYS A 135 -5.89 -4.80 3.99
N ILE A 136 -4.67 -5.21 3.79
CA ILE A 136 -4.33 -6.46 3.13
C ILE A 136 -3.79 -7.38 4.19
N VAL A 137 -4.51 -8.47 4.43
CA VAL A 137 -4.07 -9.52 5.35
C VAL A 137 -3.11 -10.42 4.58
N ILE A 138 -1.83 -10.33 4.91
CA ILE A 138 -0.77 -11.01 4.16
C ILE A 138 -0.77 -12.49 4.48
N THR A 139 -0.71 -13.32 3.43
CA THR A 139 -0.63 -14.77 3.53
C THR A 139 0.72 -15.32 3.09
N ARG A 140 1.45 -14.60 2.23
CA ARG A 140 2.75 -15.03 1.71
C ARG A 140 3.58 -13.81 1.31
N LYS A 141 4.89 -13.91 1.52
CA LYS A 141 5.85 -12.87 1.11
C LYS A 141 7.06 -13.52 0.45
N THR A 142 7.60 -12.86 -0.58
CA THR A 142 8.87 -13.21 -1.19
C THR A 142 9.65 -11.94 -1.46
N GLY A 143 10.96 -12.05 -1.51
CA GLY A 143 11.81 -10.91 -1.83
C GLY A 143 12.99 -11.31 -2.69
N ARG A 144 13.42 -10.40 -3.54
CA ARG A 144 14.57 -10.57 -4.43
C ARG A 144 15.42 -9.32 -4.45
N PHE A 145 16.69 -9.50 -4.80
CA PHE A 145 17.59 -8.36 -4.98
C PHE A 145 18.65 -8.68 -6.02
N GLU A 146 19.18 -7.61 -6.59
CA GLU A 146 20.41 -7.65 -7.38
C GLU A 146 21.35 -6.61 -6.80
N LYS A 147 22.62 -6.97 -6.65
CA LYS A 147 23.66 -6.03 -6.22
C LYS A 147 24.97 -6.45 -6.91
N ARG A 148 25.52 -5.54 -7.68
CA ARG A 148 26.80 -5.69 -8.35
C ARG A 148 27.83 -4.68 -7.86
#